data_bcd172c276d41654651b33c25a5dd6c2
#
_entry.id   bcd172c276d41654651b33c25a5dd6c2
#
_cell.length_a   1.000
_cell.length_b   1.000
_cell.length_c   1.000
_cell.angle_alpha   90.00
_cell.angle_beta   90.00
_cell.angle_gamma   90.00
#
_symmetry.space_group_name_H-M   'P 1'
#
loop_
_entity.id
_entity.type
_entity.pdbx_description
1 polymer ?
#
loop_
_entity_poly.entity_id
_entity_poly.type
_entity_poly.pdbx_seq_one_letter_code
_entity_poly.pdbx_strand_id
1 'polypeptide(L)'
;IVSESSRQLRDAGLIDLFDLVEADISNEVLDDFGDKEYILYRLHSELGVQFNTHKQTVLKTLYAFIVHHRTLAESEGISMYGTNSFNLVWEDVCAEVFNNKLKTQLRHLPLPHGLAPGYDPKSLLIDIIEKPQWQGWNADGTAFVKTALETLTPDLINIYEDGGSYTFVIFDAKYYCIQLENNKPLRGQPGVGDVTKQYLYQLAYQNFIAENHIEKIRNCFLIPSEQDVIIDLGIASITMLSRLGLEDIQIRLLPTAQLYDKYLSHKSMDASCLRL
;
A
#
# COMPACT_ATOMS: atom_id res chain seq x y z
N ILE A 1 13.66 -23.79 -2.96
CA ILE A 1 12.23 -23.45 -2.86
C ILE A 1 11.70 -22.83 -4.15
N VAL A 2 12.27 -21.72 -4.65
CA VAL A 2 11.75 -21.06 -5.87
C VAL A 2 11.72 -22.01 -7.07
N SER A 3 12.83 -22.69 -7.36
CA SER A 3 12.90 -23.68 -8.44
C SER A 3 11.97 -24.87 -8.21
N GLU A 4 11.80 -25.29 -6.94
CA GLU A 4 10.88 -26.36 -6.58
C GLU A 4 9.42 -25.94 -6.76
N SER A 5 9.07 -24.72 -6.35
CA SER A 5 7.73 -24.18 -6.59
C SER A 5 7.43 -24.04 -8.09
N SER A 6 8.40 -23.59 -8.91
CA SER A 6 8.26 -23.53 -10.37
C SER A 6 8.04 -24.92 -10.99
N ARG A 7 8.75 -25.93 -10.52
CA ARG A 7 8.54 -27.31 -10.97
C ARG A 7 7.13 -27.79 -10.65
N GLN A 8 6.67 -27.59 -9.43
CA GLN A 8 5.30 -27.96 -9.02
C GLN A 8 4.22 -27.26 -9.81
N LEU A 9 4.38 -25.96 -10.09
CA LEU A 9 3.46 -25.19 -10.93
C LEU A 9 3.45 -25.70 -12.39
N ARG A 10 4.62 -26.06 -12.92
CA ARG A 10 4.73 -26.68 -14.26
C ARG A 10 4.02 -28.03 -14.32
N ASP A 11 4.32 -28.91 -13.35
CA ASP A 11 3.74 -30.26 -13.29
C ASP A 11 2.21 -30.22 -13.13
N ALA A 12 1.69 -29.16 -12.50
CA ALA A 12 0.27 -28.87 -12.37
C ALA A 12 -0.32 -28.18 -13.62
N GLY A 13 0.48 -27.84 -14.65
CA GLY A 13 0.02 -27.11 -15.86
C GLY A 13 -0.33 -25.64 -15.60
N LEU A 14 0.02 -25.10 -14.43
CA LEU A 14 -0.35 -23.73 -14.05
C LEU A 14 0.58 -22.67 -14.66
N ILE A 15 1.81 -23.03 -15.03
CA ILE A 15 2.74 -22.11 -15.70
C ILE A 15 2.17 -21.67 -17.03
N ASP A 16 1.71 -22.61 -17.86
CA ASP A 16 1.13 -22.33 -19.17
C ASP A 16 -0.25 -21.66 -19.05
N LEU A 17 -1.05 -22.05 -18.04
CA LEU A 17 -2.38 -21.50 -17.82
C LEU A 17 -2.37 -20.01 -17.46
N PHE A 18 -1.36 -19.58 -16.68
CA PHE A 18 -1.25 -18.20 -16.17
C PHE A 18 -0.10 -17.42 -16.80
N ASP A 19 0.54 -17.95 -17.86
CA ASP A 19 1.69 -17.34 -18.55
C ASP A 19 2.81 -16.90 -17.56
N LEU A 20 3.11 -17.78 -16.59
CA LEU A 20 4.08 -17.48 -15.55
C LEU A 20 5.50 -17.73 -16.05
N VAL A 21 6.44 -16.88 -15.63
CA VAL A 21 7.85 -17.08 -15.91
C VAL A 21 8.40 -18.19 -15.01
N GLU A 22 8.91 -19.24 -15.66
CA GLU A 22 9.57 -20.32 -14.93
C GLU A 22 10.89 -19.85 -14.33
N ALA A 23 11.11 -20.10 -13.03
CA ALA A 23 12.34 -19.81 -12.34
C ALA A 23 13.10 -21.09 -12.02
N ASP A 24 14.22 -21.31 -12.72
CA ASP A 24 15.17 -22.39 -12.44
C ASP A 24 16.50 -21.78 -11.92
N ILE A 25 16.55 -21.55 -10.60
CA ILE A 25 17.66 -20.86 -9.92
C ILE A 25 18.70 -21.87 -9.40
N SER A 26 18.27 -23.06 -8.99
CA SER A 26 19.13 -24.08 -8.38
C SER A 26 18.54 -25.47 -8.58
N ASN A 27 19.43 -26.44 -8.78
CA ASN A 27 19.07 -27.87 -8.84
C ASN A 27 18.98 -28.54 -7.46
N GLU A 28 19.32 -27.81 -6.39
CA GLU A 28 19.22 -28.32 -5.03
C GLU A 28 17.77 -28.57 -4.64
N VAL A 29 17.53 -29.68 -3.97
CA VAL A 29 16.23 -30.04 -3.40
C VAL A 29 16.22 -29.83 -1.89
N LEU A 30 15.04 -29.82 -1.28
CA LEU A 30 14.89 -29.54 0.14
C LEU A 30 15.71 -30.51 1.00
N ASP A 31 15.77 -31.78 0.60
CA ASP A 31 16.47 -32.86 1.32
C ASP A 31 17.99 -32.66 1.36
N ASP A 32 18.57 -31.85 0.45
CA ASP A 32 20.01 -31.50 0.47
C ASP A 32 20.38 -30.64 1.69
N PHE A 33 19.41 -30.00 2.32
CA PHE A 33 19.61 -29.12 3.49
C PHE A 33 19.34 -29.82 4.82
N GLY A 34 18.98 -31.11 4.82
CA GLY A 34 18.65 -31.89 5.99
C GLY A 34 17.20 -32.37 6.00
N ASP A 35 16.85 -33.14 7.03
CA ASP A 35 15.48 -33.58 7.18
C ASP A 35 14.51 -32.43 7.53
N LYS A 36 13.24 -32.63 7.27
CA LYS A 36 12.19 -31.62 7.45
C LYS A 36 12.17 -31.07 8.89
N GLU A 37 12.34 -31.92 9.88
CA GLU A 37 12.30 -31.53 11.30
C GLU A 37 13.48 -30.63 11.66
N TYR A 38 14.68 -30.98 11.18
CA TYR A 38 15.87 -30.17 11.37
C TYR A 38 15.74 -28.78 10.72
N ILE A 39 15.24 -28.72 9.49
CA ILE A 39 15.06 -27.44 8.77
C ILE A 39 14.03 -26.57 9.50
N LEU A 40 12.90 -27.15 9.93
CA LEU A 40 11.87 -26.42 10.70
C LEU A 40 12.41 -25.91 12.04
N TYR A 41 13.20 -26.72 12.73
CA TYR A 41 13.85 -26.30 13.97
C TYR A 41 14.79 -25.10 13.73
N ARG A 42 15.61 -25.13 12.68
CA ARG A 42 16.54 -24.04 12.33
C ARG A 42 15.78 -22.75 11.99
N LEU A 43 14.72 -22.84 11.19
CA LEU A 43 13.87 -21.69 10.85
C LEU A 43 13.18 -21.09 12.07
N HIS A 44 12.68 -21.93 12.96
CA HIS A 44 12.02 -21.48 14.19
C HIS A 44 13.03 -20.78 15.12
N SER A 45 14.24 -21.36 15.27
CA SER A 45 15.31 -20.77 16.07
C SER A 45 15.72 -19.39 15.54
N GLU A 46 15.89 -19.26 14.22
CA GLU A 46 16.24 -17.99 13.58
C GLU A 46 15.13 -16.95 13.72
N LEU A 47 13.85 -17.35 13.60
CA LEU A 47 12.72 -16.47 13.84
C LEU A 47 12.72 -15.87 15.26
N GLY A 48 13.15 -16.63 16.27
CA GLY A 48 13.22 -16.19 17.66
C GLY A 48 14.23 -15.08 17.92
N VAL A 49 15.27 -14.96 17.09
CA VAL A 49 16.34 -13.96 17.25
C VAL A 49 16.29 -12.85 16.20
N GLN A 50 15.44 -12.95 15.21
CA GLN A 50 15.37 -12.00 14.10
C GLN A 50 14.44 -10.83 14.43
N PHE A 51 14.95 -9.59 14.36
CA PHE A 51 14.19 -8.36 14.61
C PHE A 51 13.81 -7.59 13.33
N ASN A 52 14.39 -7.95 12.20
CA ASN A 52 14.05 -7.32 10.92
C ASN A 52 12.76 -7.91 10.36
N THR A 53 11.72 -7.06 10.21
CA THR A 53 10.37 -7.47 9.79
C THR A 53 10.35 -8.18 8.44
N HIS A 54 11.14 -7.69 7.46
CA HIS A 54 11.22 -8.33 6.14
C HIS A 54 11.81 -9.74 6.23
N LYS A 55 12.91 -9.90 6.98
CA LYS A 55 13.52 -11.22 7.21
C LYS A 55 12.58 -12.15 7.98
N GLN A 56 11.85 -11.65 8.97
CA GLN A 56 10.82 -12.43 9.66
C GLN A 56 9.72 -12.92 8.70
N THR A 57 9.27 -12.06 7.78
CA THR A 57 8.28 -12.45 6.77
C THR A 57 8.81 -13.56 5.88
N VAL A 58 10.04 -13.43 5.37
CA VAL A 58 10.69 -14.48 4.56
C VAL A 58 10.79 -15.80 5.34
N LEU A 59 11.28 -15.77 6.57
CA LEU A 59 11.43 -16.97 7.41
C LEU A 59 10.06 -17.63 7.72
N LYS A 60 9.03 -16.84 7.99
CA LYS A 60 7.65 -17.36 8.20
C LYS A 60 7.10 -18.00 6.94
N THR A 61 7.33 -17.40 5.78
CA THR A 61 6.91 -17.95 4.49
C THR A 61 7.62 -19.27 4.19
N LEU A 62 8.94 -19.32 4.42
CA LEU A 62 9.73 -20.54 4.27
C LEU A 62 9.25 -21.64 5.22
N TYR A 63 9.00 -21.30 6.48
CA TYR A 63 8.48 -22.23 7.48
C TYR A 63 7.13 -22.81 7.05
N ALA A 64 6.19 -21.94 6.64
CA ALA A 64 4.87 -22.36 6.18
C ALA A 64 4.96 -23.27 4.94
N PHE A 65 5.82 -22.91 3.96
CA PHE A 65 6.05 -23.72 2.78
C PHE A 65 6.51 -25.14 3.16
N ILE A 66 7.51 -25.25 4.04
CA ILE A 66 8.07 -26.56 4.42
C ILE A 66 7.09 -27.39 5.27
N VAL A 67 6.32 -26.75 6.16
CA VAL A 67 5.29 -27.44 6.96
C VAL A 67 4.24 -28.07 6.05
N HIS A 68 3.80 -27.35 5.03
CA HIS A 68 2.75 -27.78 4.12
C HIS A 68 3.27 -28.49 2.87
N HIS A 69 4.63 -28.61 2.73
CA HIS A 69 5.23 -29.28 1.60
C HIS A 69 4.81 -30.76 1.59
N ARG A 70 4.05 -31.13 0.58
CA ARG A 70 3.69 -32.51 0.25
C ARG A 70 4.11 -32.78 -1.18
N THR A 71 4.56 -33.98 -1.47
CA THR A 71 4.75 -34.41 -2.84
C THR A 71 3.39 -34.55 -3.52
N LEU A 72 3.31 -34.23 -4.83
CA LEU A 72 2.08 -34.39 -5.62
C LEU A 72 1.46 -35.81 -5.48
N ALA A 73 2.31 -36.82 -5.22
CA ALA A 73 1.88 -38.19 -4.97
C ALA A 73 1.15 -38.40 -3.64
N GLU A 74 1.32 -37.49 -2.66
CA GLU A 74 0.72 -37.58 -1.33
C GLU A 74 -0.52 -36.66 -1.15
N SER A 75 -0.83 -35.83 -2.13
CA SER A 75 -1.94 -34.88 -2.05
C SER A 75 -3.07 -35.28 -3.00
N GLU A 76 -4.19 -35.74 -2.44
CA GLU A 76 -5.47 -35.82 -3.17
C GLU A 76 -6.10 -34.42 -3.32
N GLY A 77 -5.34 -33.42 -3.77
CA GLY A 77 -5.88 -32.08 -3.92
C GLY A 77 -4.87 -31.02 -4.39
N ILE A 78 -5.39 -29.93 -4.91
CA ILE A 78 -4.61 -28.76 -5.35
C ILE A 78 -4.13 -28.01 -4.11
N SER A 79 -2.80 -27.87 -3.94
CA SER A 79 -2.23 -26.96 -2.95
C SER A 79 -2.13 -25.55 -3.57
N MET A 80 -2.95 -24.63 -3.09
CA MET A 80 -2.87 -23.23 -3.50
C MET A 80 -1.94 -22.47 -2.56
N TYR A 81 -0.94 -21.78 -3.12
CA TYR A 81 -0.12 -20.82 -2.40
C TYR A 81 -0.68 -19.43 -2.68
N GLY A 82 -0.95 -18.69 -1.63
CA GLY A 82 -1.50 -17.34 -1.74
C GLY A 82 -0.79 -16.38 -0.79
N THR A 83 -0.97 -15.10 -1.01
CA THR A 83 -0.59 -14.07 -0.04
C THR A 83 -1.73 -13.87 0.95
N ASN A 84 -1.40 -13.72 2.24
CA ASN A 84 -2.31 -13.23 3.27
C ASN A 84 -2.26 -11.70 3.41
N SER A 85 -1.47 -11.04 2.56
CA SER A 85 -1.25 -9.59 2.54
C SER A 85 -1.86 -8.97 1.27
N PHE A 86 -3.08 -9.39 0.92
CA PHE A 86 -3.78 -8.92 -0.27
C PHE A 86 -4.07 -7.41 -0.25
N ASN A 87 -4.08 -6.82 0.95
CA ASN A 87 -4.12 -5.37 1.12
C ASN A 87 -2.96 -4.67 0.40
N LEU A 88 -1.73 -5.22 0.45
CA LEU A 88 -0.57 -4.64 -0.25
C LEU A 88 -0.73 -4.70 -1.77
N VAL A 89 -1.34 -5.79 -2.27
CA VAL A 89 -1.67 -5.89 -3.71
C VAL A 89 -2.69 -4.82 -4.09
N TRP A 90 -3.71 -4.60 -3.25
CA TRP A 90 -4.72 -3.57 -3.49
C TRP A 90 -4.14 -2.16 -3.48
N GLU A 91 -3.23 -1.87 -2.54
CA GLU A 91 -2.50 -0.60 -2.47
C GLU A 91 -1.71 -0.36 -3.77
N ASP A 92 -0.98 -1.38 -4.27
CA ASP A 92 -0.19 -1.29 -5.49
C ASP A 92 -1.07 -1.10 -6.73
N VAL A 93 -2.16 -1.86 -6.84
CA VAL A 93 -3.17 -1.69 -7.92
C VAL A 93 -3.74 -0.27 -7.92
N CYS A 94 -4.15 0.25 -6.77
CA CYS A 94 -4.68 1.61 -6.66
C CYS A 94 -3.59 2.64 -7.04
N ALA A 95 -2.36 2.46 -6.56
CA ALA A 95 -1.26 3.36 -6.83
C ALA A 95 -0.94 3.46 -8.34
N GLU A 96 -0.91 2.34 -9.06
CA GLU A 96 -0.66 2.31 -10.50
C GLU A 96 -1.85 2.87 -11.28
N VAL A 97 -3.05 2.36 -11.03
CA VAL A 97 -4.26 2.74 -11.79
C VAL A 97 -4.59 4.22 -11.63
N PHE A 98 -4.43 4.80 -10.45
CA PHE A 98 -4.66 6.24 -10.22
C PHE A 98 -3.39 7.10 -10.33
N ASN A 99 -2.33 6.58 -10.97
CA ASN A 99 -1.14 7.34 -11.34
C ASN A 99 -0.51 8.10 -10.14
N ASN A 100 -0.12 7.34 -9.12
CA ASN A 100 0.45 7.85 -7.89
C ASN A 100 1.61 8.85 -8.12
N LYS A 101 1.50 10.05 -7.59
CA LYS A 101 2.50 11.12 -7.71
C LYS A 101 3.49 11.18 -6.54
N LEU A 102 3.34 10.33 -5.53
CA LEU A 102 4.13 10.40 -4.30
C LEU A 102 5.65 10.38 -4.54
N LYS A 103 6.10 9.60 -5.53
CA LYS A 103 7.51 9.49 -5.94
C LYS A 103 7.85 10.32 -7.18
N THR A 104 7.00 11.28 -7.55
CA THR A 104 7.25 12.20 -8.67
C THR A 104 8.06 13.38 -8.18
N GLN A 105 9.06 13.80 -8.96
CA GLN A 105 9.82 15.03 -8.66
C GLN A 105 8.89 16.26 -8.74
N LEU A 106 9.04 17.20 -7.82
CA LEU A 106 8.18 18.38 -7.70
C LEU A 106 8.05 19.18 -9.00
N ARG A 107 9.13 19.28 -9.78
CA ARG A 107 9.12 19.96 -11.10
C ARG A 107 8.24 19.28 -12.16
N HIS A 108 7.85 18.02 -11.96
CA HIS A 108 7.05 17.25 -12.91
C HIS A 108 5.60 17.08 -12.46
N LEU A 109 5.23 17.71 -11.34
CA LEU A 109 3.85 17.70 -10.88
C LEU A 109 2.98 18.62 -11.76
N PRO A 110 1.72 18.25 -12.03
CA PRO A 110 0.77 19.11 -12.70
C PRO A 110 0.29 20.22 -11.74
N LEU A 111 0.95 21.35 -11.74
CA LEU A 111 0.66 22.49 -10.86
C LEU A 111 0.12 23.68 -11.68
N PRO A 112 -0.84 24.49 -11.14
CA PRO A 112 -1.49 25.58 -11.86
C PRO A 112 -0.52 26.60 -12.47
N HIS A 113 0.53 26.96 -11.72
CA HIS A 113 1.47 28.03 -12.10
C HIS A 113 2.93 27.55 -12.07
N GLY A 114 3.14 26.21 -12.08
CA GLY A 114 4.44 25.62 -11.84
C GLY A 114 4.81 25.59 -10.36
N LEU A 115 6.01 25.10 -10.05
CA LEU A 115 6.48 24.92 -8.67
C LEU A 115 6.75 26.27 -7.99
N ALA A 116 6.18 26.47 -6.80
CA ALA A 116 6.40 27.66 -5.99
C ALA A 116 7.87 27.83 -5.60
N PRO A 117 8.36 29.07 -5.41
CA PRO A 117 9.71 29.34 -4.93
C PRO A 117 9.95 28.73 -3.54
N GLY A 118 11.17 28.24 -3.30
CA GLY A 118 11.57 27.68 -2.00
C GLY A 118 11.61 26.15 -1.97
N TYR A 119 11.03 25.48 -2.93
CA TYR A 119 11.11 24.02 -3.06
C TYR A 119 12.25 23.58 -3.99
N ASP A 120 12.96 22.52 -3.63
CA ASP A 120 13.92 21.90 -4.55
C ASP A 120 13.16 21.13 -5.65
N PRO A 121 13.32 21.53 -6.95
CA PRO A 121 12.61 20.88 -8.06
C PRO A 121 12.92 19.39 -8.23
N LYS A 122 14.02 18.91 -7.67
CA LYS A 122 14.45 17.49 -7.74
C LYS A 122 13.91 16.65 -6.59
N SER A 123 13.46 17.26 -5.49
CA SER A 123 12.82 16.56 -4.38
C SER A 123 11.56 15.84 -4.85
N LEU A 124 11.21 14.77 -4.20
CA LEU A 124 9.98 14.02 -4.46
C LEU A 124 8.82 14.60 -3.66
N LEU A 125 7.60 14.35 -4.10
CA LEU A 125 6.41 14.81 -3.37
C LEU A 125 6.35 14.26 -1.95
N ILE A 126 6.82 13.04 -1.71
CA ILE A 126 6.91 12.47 -0.36
C ILE A 126 7.86 13.25 0.56
N ASP A 127 8.88 13.90 0.01
CA ASP A 127 9.86 14.63 0.80
C ASP A 127 9.30 15.93 1.43
N ILE A 128 8.08 16.34 1.04
CA ILE A 128 7.34 17.42 1.69
C ILE A 128 6.94 17.06 3.11
N ILE A 129 6.69 15.79 3.40
CA ILE A 129 6.36 15.34 4.75
C ILE A 129 7.64 15.26 5.58
N GLU A 130 7.74 16.11 6.57
CA GLU A 130 8.89 16.17 7.46
C GLU A 130 9.09 14.87 8.24
N LYS A 131 10.35 14.52 8.44
CA LYS A 131 10.72 13.39 9.29
C LYS A 131 10.77 13.82 10.75
N PRO A 132 10.30 12.98 11.69
CA PRO A 132 10.39 13.28 13.11
C PRO A 132 11.82 13.54 13.56
N GLN A 133 11.99 14.58 14.40
CA GLN A 133 13.26 14.93 14.99
C GLN A 133 13.24 14.62 16.49
N TRP A 134 14.34 14.08 16.98
CA TRP A 134 14.55 13.72 18.36
C TRP A 134 15.71 14.53 18.94
N GLN A 135 15.45 15.34 19.94
CA GLN A 135 16.48 16.11 20.65
C GLN A 135 16.86 15.39 21.94
N GLY A 136 18.14 15.24 22.15
CA GLY A 136 18.73 14.69 23.38
C GLY A 136 19.83 15.61 23.94
N TRP A 137 20.37 15.23 25.10
CA TRP A 137 21.45 15.94 25.75
C TRP A 137 22.61 14.99 26.04
N ASN A 138 23.82 15.45 25.80
CA ASN A 138 25.04 14.81 26.24
C ASN A 138 25.25 14.94 27.76
N ALA A 139 26.19 14.20 28.32
CA ALA A 139 26.52 14.28 29.74
C ALA A 139 27.05 15.67 30.17
N ASP A 140 27.59 16.44 29.25
CA ASP A 140 28.05 17.81 29.45
C ASP A 140 26.96 18.88 29.32
N GLY A 141 25.70 18.46 29.05
CA GLY A 141 24.55 19.33 28.86
C GLY A 141 24.39 19.91 27.46
N THR A 142 25.25 19.56 26.48
CA THR A 142 25.09 19.98 25.10
C THR A 142 23.96 19.23 24.42
N ALA A 143 23.11 19.95 23.66
CA ALA A 143 22.02 19.32 22.89
C ALA A 143 22.53 18.68 21.59
N PHE A 144 21.90 17.58 21.20
CA PHE A 144 22.04 16.99 19.89
C PHE A 144 20.67 16.63 19.30
N VAL A 145 20.57 16.60 17.97
CA VAL A 145 19.34 16.25 17.26
C VAL A 145 19.62 15.03 16.36
N LYS A 146 18.68 14.09 16.34
CA LYS A 146 18.64 12.96 15.41
C LYS A 146 17.32 12.98 14.67
N THR A 147 17.39 12.76 13.34
CA THR A 147 16.21 12.66 12.48
C THR A 147 15.85 11.19 12.28
N ALA A 148 14.57 10.85 12.35
CA ALA A 148 14.09 9.51 12.06
C ALA A 148 14.35 9.12 10.60
N LEU A 149 14.47 7.82 10.34
CA LEU A 149 14.65 7.31 8.97
C LEU A 149 13.34 7.41 8.17
N GLU A 150 12.19 7.21 8.85
CA GLU A 150 10.87 7.13 8.25
C GLU A 150 10.01 8.33 8.62
N THR A 151 9.00 8.58 7.80
CA THR A 151 7.96 9.58 8.03
C THR A 151 6.57 8.99 7.76
N LEU A 152 5.53 9.79 7.94
CA LEU A 152 4.19 9.45 7.51
C LEU A 152 4.16 9.28 5.98
N THR A 153 3.63 8.16 5.50
CA THR A 153 3.57 7.86 4.07
C THR A 153 2.15 7.53 3.68
N PRO A 154 1.47 8.36 2.88
CA PRO A 154 0.20 8.02 2.26
C PRO A 154 0.37 6.86 1.27
N ASP A 155 -0.67 6.08 1.00
CA ASP A 155 -0.59 4.99 0.02
C ASP A 155 -0.42 5.57 -1.39
N LEU A 156 -1.20 6.60 -1.75
CA LEU A 156 -1.04 7.30 -3.02
C LEU A 156 -1.59 8.73 -2.97
N ILE A 157 -1.01 9.58 -3.81
CA ILE A 157 -1.45 10.96 -4.05
C ILE A 157 -1.64 11.16 -5.54
N ASN A 158 -2.70 11.84 -5.91
CA ASN A 158 -2.89 12.34 -7.26
C ASN A 158 -3.17 13.86 -7.24
N ILE A 159 -2.79 14.53 -8.32
CA ILE A 159 -3.13 15.92 -8.60
C ILE A 159 -3.71 15.93 -10.00
N TYR A 160 -4.93 16.41 -10.13
CA TYR A 160 -5.61 16.50 -11.43
C TYR A 160 -6.30 17.84 -11.60
N GLU A 161 -6.50 18.21 -12.86
CA GLU A 161 -7.27 19.38 -13.27
C GLU A 161 -8.66 18.95 -13.74
N ASP A 162 -9.68 19.65 -13.28
CA ASP A 162 -11.04 19.50 -13.74
C ASP A 162 -11.70 20.86 -13.90
N GLY A 163 -12.03 21.19 -15.15
CA GLY A 163 -12.69 22.47 -15.50
C GLY A 163 -11.88 23.72 -15.15
N GLY A 164 -10.54 23.65 -15.17
CA GLY A 164 -9.64 24.76 -14.83
C GLY A 164 -9.32 24.86 -13.34
N SER A 165 -9.84 23.97 -12.50
CA SER A 165 -9.58 23.89 -11.07
C SER A 165 -8.70 22.70 -10.75
N TYR A 166 -7.66 22.90 -9.95
CA TYR A 166 -6.74 21.82 -9.55
C TYR A 166 -7.15 21.22 -8.22
N THR A 167 -7.14 19.91 -8.18
CA THR A 167 -7.49 19.13 -6.98
C THR A 167 -6.32 18.25 -6.55
N PHE A 168 -5.90 18.41 -5.30
CA PHE A 168 -4.94 17.51 -4.63
C PHE A 168 -5.71 16.45 -3.86
N VAL A 169 -5.50 15.19 -4.20
CA VAL A 169 -6.21 14.09 -3.53
C VAL A 169 -5.24 13.19 -2.80
N ILE A 170 -5.55 12.93 -1.55
CA ILE A 170 -4.85 11.98 -0.69
C ILE A 170 -5.73 10.74 -0.60
N PHE A 171 -5.23 9.64 -1.12
CA PHE A 171 -5.93 8.37 -1.09
C PHE A 171 -5.26 7.42 -0.09
N ASP A 172 -6.07 6.59 0.52
CA ASP A 172 -5.66 5.49 1.36
C ASP A 172 -6.43 4.24 0.92
N ALA A 173 -5.70 3.28 0.37
CA ALA A 173 -6.27 2.06 -0.20
C ALA A 173 -6.51 1.04 0.89
N LYS A 174 -7.77 0.72 1.16
CA LYS A 174 -8.15 -0.17 2.25
C LYS A 174 -8.85 -1.41 1.73
N TYR A 175 -8.31 -2.57 2.06
CA TYR A 175 -8.90 -3.87 1.71
C TYR A 175 -9.88 -4.29 2.80
N TYR A 176 -11.02 -3.59 2.86
CA TYR A 176 -12.06 -3.78 3.86
C TYR A 176 -13.42 -4.06 3.21
N CYS A 177 -14.34 -4.64 3.96
CA CYS A 177 -15.74 -4.81 3.59
C CYS A 177 -16.60 -4.00 4.56
N ILE A 178 -16.83 -2.73 4.25
CA ILE A 178 -17.57 -1.81 5.12
C ILE A 178 -19.07 -2.07 5.00
N GLN A 179 -19.72 -2.32 6.14
CA GLN A 179 -21.18 -2.39 6.26
C GLN A 179 -21.70 -1.08 6.84
N LEU A 180 -22.14 -0.18 5.98
CA LEU A 180 -22.70 1.12 6.33
C LEU A 180 -24.17 1.17 5.91
N GLU A 181 -25.05 0.66 6.77
CA GLU A 181 -26.50 0.59 6.53
C GLU A 181 -27.26 1.21 7.71
N ASN A 182 -28.33 1.96 7.42
CA ASN A 182 -29.06 2.75 8.42
C ASN A 182 -29.55 1.94 9.63
N ASN A 183 -29.94 0.68 9.43
CA ASN A 183 -30.54 -0.17 10.47
C ASN A 183 -29.60 -1.24 11.02
N LYS A 184 -28.30 -1.16 10.72
CA LYS A 184 -27.29 -2.12 11.17
C LYS A 184 -26.13 -1.41 11.86
N PRO A 185 -25.46 -2.07 12.82
CA PRO A 185 -24.25 -1.51 13.39
C PRO A 185 -23.15 -1.42 12.33
N LEU A 186 -22.35 -0.36 12.40
CA LEU A 186 -21.18 -0.17 11.56
C LEU A 186 -20.17 -1.31 11.81
N ARG A 187 -19.70 -1.96 10.73
CA ARG A 187 -18.72 -3.06 10.77
C ARG A 187 -17.75 -2.96 9.61
N GLY A 188 -16.58 -3.54 9.78
CA GLY A 188 -15.57 -3.66 8.72
C GLY A 188 -15.00 -2.32 8.26
N GLN A 189 -15.12 -1.26 9.06
CA GLN A 189 -14.58 0.06 8.76
C GLN A 189 -13.09 0.17 9.11
N PRO A 190 -12.33 1.07 8.46
CA PRO A 190 -10.99 1.47 8.90
C PRO A 190 -10.99 1.94 10.35
N GLY A 191 -9.91 1.66 11.07
CA GLY A 191 -9.77 2.05 12.46
C GLY A 191 -9.60 3.56 12.67
N VAL A 192 -9.73 4.02 13.92
CA VAL A 192 -9.52 5.43 14.27
C VAL A 192 -8.12 5.92 13.84
N GLY A 193 -7.13 5.06 13.93
CA GLY A 193 -5.77 5.38 13.49
C GLY A 193 -5.69 5.68 12.00
N ASP A 194 -6.40 4.93 11.15
CA ASP A 194 -6.44 5.17 9.70
C ASP A 194 -7.14 6.50 9.39
N VAL A 195 -8.29 6.74 10.02
CA VAL A 195 -9.01 8.02 9.89
C VAL A 195 -8.15 9.20 10.32
N THR A 196 -7.44 9.09 11.45
CA THR A 196 -6.57 10.17 11.95
C THR A 196 -5.38 10.42 11.02
N LYS A 197 -4.77 9.36 10.48
CA LYS A 197 -3.64 9.49 9.54
C LYS A 197 -4.02 10.30 8.30
N GLN A 198 -5.23 10.14 7.75
CA GLN A 198 -5.69 10.92 6.60
C GLN A 198 -5.68 12.43 6.87
N TYR A 199 -6.17 12.84 8.03
CA TYR A 199 -6.09 14.25 8.43
C TYR A 199 -4.64 14.74 8.63
N LEU A 200 -3.77 13.89 9.19
CA LEU A 200 -2.35 14.24 9.35
C LEU A 200 -1.64 14.39 8.00
N TYR A 201 -1.96 13.56 7.01
CA TYR A 201 -1.44 13.72 5.65
C TYR A 201 -1.88 15.06 5.05
N GLN A 202 -3.13 15.45 5.20
CA GLN A 202 -3.61 16.75 4.74
C GLN A 202 -2.83 17.90 5.40
N LEU A 203 -2.65 17.87 6.71
CA LEU A 203 -1.88 18.87 7.43
C LEU A 203 -0.42 18.95 6.94
N ALA A 204 0.20 17.81 6.68
CA ALA A 204 1.58 17.76 6.20
C ALA A 204 1.76 18.43 4.82
N TYR A 205 0.75 18.37 3.95
CA TYR A 205 0.78 18.98 2.63
C TYR A 205 0.16 20.38 2.56
N GLN A 206 -0.43 20.88 3.65
CA GLN A 206 -1.22 22.12 3.65
C GLN A 206 -0.46 23.33 3.09
N ASN A 207 0.80 23.53 3.52
CA ASN A 207 1.62 24.64 3.02
C ASN A 207 1.97 24.46 1.55
N PHE A 208 2.37 23.25 1.14
CA PHE A 208 2.66 22.94 -0.25
C PHE A 208 1.47 23.24 -1.17
N ILE A 209 0.27 22.84 -0.77
CA ILE A 209 -0.98 23.04 -1.50
C ILE A 209 -1.28 24.54 -1.64
N ALA A 210 -1.19 25.29 -0.54
CA ALA A 210 -1.46 26.73 -0.53
C ALA A 210 -0.46 27.53 -1.38
N GLU A 211 0.83 27.26 -1.24
CA GLU A 211 1.91 27.96 -1.96
C GLU A 211 1.93 27.65 -3.46
N ASN A 212 1.46 26.47 -3.86
CA ASN A 212 1.33 26.09 -5.27
C ASN A 212 -0.07 26.39 -5.85
N HIS A 213 -0.91 27.14 -5.13
CA HIS A 213 -2.23 27.59 -5.58
C HIS A 213 -3.17 26.45 -6.03
N ILE A 214 -3.09 25.30 -5.37
CA ILE A 214 -4.02 24.20 -5.61
C ILE A 214 -5.32 24.51 -4.83
N GLU A 215 -6.42 24.61 -5.53
CA GLU A 215 -7.67 25.19 -5.01
C GLU A 215 -8.46 24.22 -4.12
N LYS A 216 -8.36 22.92 -4.43
CA LYS A 216 -9.14 21.89 -3.74
C LYS A 216 -8.23 20.82 -3.17
N ILE A 217 -8.60 20.36 -1.99
CA ILE A 217 -8.02 19.15 -1.39
C ILE A 217 -9.13 18.14 -1.12
N ARG A 218 -8.84 16.86 -1.27
CA ARG A 218 -9.77 15.78 -0.97
C ARG A 218 -9.05 14.64 -0.29
N ASN A 219 -9.73 14.01 0.65
CA ASN A 219 -9.34 12.78 1.31
C ASN A 219 -10.27 11.66 0.86
N CYS A 220 -9.75 10.47 0.54
CA CYS A 220 -10.61 9.39 0.10
C CYS A 220 -10.04 8.02 0.48
N PHE A 221 -10.92 7.16 1.04
CA PHE A 221 -10.67 5.72 1.16
C PHE A 221 -11.10 5.00 -0.11
N LEU A 222 -10.21 4.21 -0.69
CA LEU A 222 -10.45 3.36 -1.86
C LEU A 222 -10.67 1.92 -1.40
N ILE A 223 -11.90 1.44 -1.52
CA ILE A 223 -12.33 0.13 -1.02
C ILE A 223 -12.71 -0.77 -2.21
N PRO A 224 -12.23 -2.03 -2.28
CA PRO A 224 -12.62 -2.94 -3.35
C PRO A 224 -14.10 -3.35 -3.23
N SER A 225 -14.74 -3.56 -4.38
CA SER A 225 -16.12 -4.00 -4.49
C SER A 225 -16.30 -5.00 -5.64
N GLU A 226 -17.21 -5.93 -5.46
CA GLU A 226 -17.66 -6.86 -6.52
C GLU A 226 -18.63 -6.20 -7.52
N GLN A 227 -19.08 -4.97 -7.25
CA GLN A 227 -19.95 -4.23 -8.17
C GLN A 227 -19.16 -3.72 -9.38
N ASP A 228 -19.82 -3.62 -10.52
CA ASP A 228 -19.18 -3.18 -11.78
C ASP A 228 -19.08 -1.65 -11.92
N VAL A 229 -19.50 -0.90 -10.92
CA VAL A 229 -19.53 0.57 -10.93
C VAL A 229 -18.89 1.15 -9.67
N ILE A 230 -18.37 2.38 -9.80
CA ILE A 230 -17.91 3.15 -8.65
C ILE A 230 -19.12 3.60 -7.83
N ILE A 231 -19.07 3.31 -6.51
CA ILE A 231 -20.16 3.67 -5.59
C ILE A 231 -19.63 4.69 -4.58
N ASP A 232 -20.35 5.77 -4.41
CA ASP A 232 -20.19 6.67 -3.27
C ASP A 232 -20.86 6.02 -2.05
N LEU A 233 -20.07 5.52 -1.11
CA LEU A 233 -20.58 4.91 0.12
C LEU A 233 -20.91 5.95 1.20
N GLY A 234 -20.36 7.15 1.09
CA GLY A 234 -20.52 8.23 2.07
C GLY A 234 -19.18 8.80 2.54
N ILE A 235 -19.17 9.27 3.79
CA ILE A 235 -18.01 9.95 4.39
C ILE A 235 -17.68 9.39 5.78
N ALA A 236 -16.39 9.47 6.16
CA ALA A 236 -15.93 9.30 7.52
C ALA A 236 -15.39 10.65 8.02
N SER A 237 -15.75 11.03 9.25
CA SER A 237 -15.32 12.32 9.81
C SER A 237 -15.04 12.25 11.31
N ILE A 238 -14.18 13.17 11.77
CA ILE A 238 -13.99 13.50 13.18
C ILE A 238 -14.33 14.98 13.33
N THR A 239 -15.49 15.28 13.91
CA THR A 239 -16.08 16.62 13.95
C THR A 239 -15.12 17.72 14.42
N MET A 240 -14.24 17.43 15.38
CA MET A 240 -13.26 18.43 15.83
C MET A 240 -12.24 18.77 14.76
N LEU A 241 -11.85 17.81 13.89
CA LEU A 241 -10.89 18.01 12.82
C LEU A 241 -11.53 18.72 11.62
N SER A 242 -12.78 18.37 11.29
CA SER A 242 -13.57 19.09 10.27
C SER A 242 -13.74 20.58 10.64
N ARG A 243 -13.93 20.88 11.94
CA ARG A 243 -14.00 22.27 12.43
C ARG A 243 -12.69 23.06 12.32
N LEU A 244 -11.57 22.38 12.16
CA LEU A 244 -10.27 23.00 11.87
C LEU A 244 -10.03 23.26 10.38
N GLY A 245 -11.06 23.03 9.54
CA GLY A 245 -10.96 23.20 8.10
C GLY A 245 -10.33 22.04 7.35
N LEU A 246 -10.22 20.87 8.00
CA LEU A 246 -9.75 19.67 7.33
C LEU A 246 -10.91 18.97 6.63
N GLU A 247 -10.66 18.47 5.43
CA GLU A 247 -11.66 17.81 4.60
C GLU A 247 -12.03 16.43 5.16
N ASP A 248 -13.32 16.14 5.20
CA ASP A 248 -13.83 14.83 5.57
C ASP A 248 -13.39 13.77 4.54
N ILE A 249 -13.26 12.54 5.00
CA ILE A 249 -12.75 11.45 4.18
C ILE A 249 -13.91 10.82 3.41
N GLN A 250 -13.90 10.94 2.10
CA GLN A 250 -14.87 10.29 1.24
C GLN A 250 -14.58 8.79 1.15
N ILE A 251 -15.61 7.98 0.95
CA ILE A 251 -15.47 6.53 0.83
C ILE A 251 -15.99 6.12 -0.55
N ARG A 252 -15.11 5.53 -1.36
CA ARG A 252 -15.45 5.03 -2.69
C ARG A 252 -15.26 3.53 -2.76
N LEU A 253 -16.32 2.82 -3.15
CA LEU A 253 -16.25 1.42 -3.51
C LEU A 253 -15.87 1.34 -5.00
N LEU A 254 -14.84 0.58 -5.31
CA LEU A 254 -14.26 0.50 -6.65
C LEU A 254 -14.49 -0.87 -7.29
N PRO A 255 -14.84 -0.93 -8.59
CA PRO A 255 -15.05 -2.18 -9.32
C PRO A 255 -13.73 -2.95 -9.45
N THR A 256 -13.52 -3.92 -8.56
CA THR A 256 -12.25 -4.64 -8.39
C THR A 256 -11.77 -5.29 -9.69
N ALA A 257 -12.64 -5.99 -10.40
CA ALA A 257 -12.29 -6.66 -11.66
C ALA A 257 -11.75 -5.66 -12.70
N GLN A 258 -12.42 -4.51 -12.85
CA GLN A 258 -11.99 -3.48 -13.82
C GLN A 258 -10.65 -2.83 -13.43
N LEU A 259 -10.39 -2.65 -12.11
CA LEU A 259 -9.11 -2.11 -11.66
C LEU A 259 -7.97 -3.11 -11.91
N TYR A 260 -8.19 -4.39 -11.66
CA TYR A 260 -7.18 -5.41 -11.98
C TYR A 260 -6.92 -5.50 -13.48
N ASP A 261 -7.94 -5.46 -14.33
CA ASP A 261 -7.76 -5.44 -15.79
C ASP A 261 -6.93 -4.24 -16.25
N LYS A 262 -7.15 -3.07 -15.63
CA LYS A 262 -6.35 -1.88 -15.93
C LYS A 262 -4.92 -2.02 -15.45
N TYR A 263 -4.73 -2.50 -14.24
CA TYR A 263 -3.41 -2.75 -13.66
C TYR A 263 -2.60 -3.71 -14.53
N LEU A 264 -3.16 -4.89 -14.88
CA LEU A 264 -2.50 -5.88 -15.72
C LEU A 264 -2.24 -5.39 -17.16
N SER A 265 -3.04 -4.46 -17.66
CA SER A 265 -2.84 -3.84 -18.97
C SER A 265 -2.05 -2.53 -18.93
N HIS A 266 -1.49 -2.14 -17.77
CA HIS A 266 -0.76 -0.89 -17.55
C HIS A 266 -1.55 0.36 -17.98
N LYS A 267 -2.85 0.38 -17.74
CA LYS A 267 -3.73 1.51 -18.06
C LYS A 267 -4.13 2.24 -16.80
N SER A 268 -4.01 3.57 -16.83
CA SER A 268 -4.49 4.43 -15.74
C SER A 268 -5.97 4.79 -15.88
N MET A 269 -6.54 5.25 -14.77
CA MET A 269 -7.83 5.94 -14.68
C MET A 269 -7.61 7.38 -14.23
N ASP A 270 -8.43 8.28 -14.76
CA ASP A 270 -8.47 9.65 -14.27
C ASP A 270 -9.16 9.68 -12.90
N ALA A 271 -8.53 10.31 -11.91
CA ALA A 271 -9.08 10.42 -10.55
C ALA A 271 -10.37 11.26 -10.50
N SER A 272 -10.63 12.11 -11.49
CA SER A 272 -11.88 12.89 -11.60
C SER A 272 -13.12 11.99 -11.74
N CYS A 273 -12.97 10.75 -12.26
CA CYS A 273 -14.07 9.78 -12.33
C CYS A 273 -14.66 9.40 -10.96
N LEU A 274 -13.90 9.61 -9.88
CA LEU A 274 -14.34 9.35 -8.50
C LEU A 274 -15.33 10.41 -7.98
N ARG A 275 -15.45 11.55 -8.65
CA ARG A 275 -16.36 12.67 -8.29
C ARG A 275 -16.21 13.06 -6.80
N LEU A 276 -15.00 13.42 -6.42
CA LEU A 276 -14.65 13.80 -5.05
C LEU A 276 -14.96 15.27 -4.75
#